data_47e4a8ba07f84116cbf6206e515a830c
#
_entry.id   47e4a8ba07f84116cbf6206e515a830c
#
_cell.length_a   1.000
_cell.length_b   1.000
_cell.length_c   1.000
_cell.angle_alpha   90.00
_cell.angle_beta   90.00
_cell.angle_gamma   90.00
#
_symmetry.space_group_name_H-M   'P 1'
#
loop_
_entity.id
_entity.type
_entity.pdbx_description
1 polymer ?
#
loop_
_entity_poly.entity_id
_entity_poly.type
_entity_poly.pdbx_seq_one_letter_code
_entity_poly.pdbx_strand_id
1 'polypeptide(L)'
;MTPLKALIVEDSPVIRENLVAALEEMAPIEVVGTAEDEASAVRWLDDNECDLAVVDIFLKSGSGLGVLKAAMSSDRPTKLVVLSNYATPDMRRKCLELGADRVFDKSNEIDALILYCCRLADGSTGQSAFGQLSS
;
A
#
# COMPACT_ATOMS: atom_id res chain seq x y z
N MET A 1 -7.47 -4.67 -19.49
CA MET A 1 -6.41 -4.55 -18.48
C MET A 1 -6.87 -5.15 -17.16
N THR A 2 -6.05 -5.99 -16.56
CA THR A 2 -6.39 -6.64 -15.30
C THR A 2 -6.17 -5.67 -14.14
N PRO A 3 -7.14 -5.46 -13.26
CA PRO A 3 -6.90 -4.58 -12.11
C PRO A 3 -5.87 -5.18 -11.16
N LEU A 4 -5.15 -4.31 -10.46
CA LEU A 4 -4.22 -4.74 -9.42
C LEU A 4 -5.00 -5.20 -8.19
N LYS A 5 -4.60 -6.32 -7.64
CA LYS A 5 -5.21 -6.85 -6.42
C LYS A 5 -4.53 -6.23 -5.21
N ALA A 6 -5.31 -5.67 -4.31
CA ALA A 6 -4.78 -4.92 -3.17
C ALA A 6 -5.34 -5.40 -1.83
N LEU A 7 -4.46 -5.36 -0.83
CA LEU A 7 -4.82 -5.52 0.57
C LEU A 7 -4.80 -4.14 1.21
N ILE A 8 -5.83 -3.82 1.99
CA ILE A 8 -5.88 -2.55 2.73
C ILE A 8 -5.80 -2.86 4.23
N VAL A 9 -4.79 -2.30 4.89
CA VAL A 9 -4.58 -2.49 6.33
C VAL A 9 -4.88 -1.15 7.03
N GLU A 10 -6.02 -1.08 7.70
CA GLU A 10 -6.52 0.14 8.34
C GLU A 10 -7.49 -0.25 9.45
N ASP A 11 -7.28 0.25 10.66
CA ASP A 11 -8.12 -0.15 11.81
C ASP A 11 -9.44 0.62 11.91
N SER A 12 -9.56 1.79 11.30
CA SER A 12 -10.82 2.55 11.31
C SER A 12 -11.74 2.04 10.20
N PRO A 13 -12.94 1.52 10.56
CA PRO A 13 -13.88 1.03 9.52
C PRO A 13 -14.29 2.13 8.55
N VAL A 14 -14.52 3.35 9.04
CA VAL A 14 -14.94 4.47 8.19
C VAL A 14 -13.84 4.84 7.20
N ILE A 15 -12.60 4.99 7.69
CA ILE A 15 -11.48 5.34 6.82
C ILE A 15 -11.21 4.20 5.83
N ARG A 16 -11.28 2.96 6.30
CA ARG A 16 -11.05 1.79 5.44
C ARG A 16 -12.06 1.73 4.30
N GLU A 17 -13.35 1.91 4.60
CA GLU A 17 -14.39 1.88 3.58
C GLU A 17 -14.22 3.02 2.56
N ASN A 18 -13.91 4.21 3.05
CA ASN A 18 -13.68 5.36 2.17
C ASN A 18 -12.48 5.15 1.25
N LEU A 19 -11.41 4.58 1.80
CA LEU A 19 -10.21 4.32 1.04
C LEU A 19 -10.44 3.25 -0.03
N VAL A 20 -11.14 2.18 0.33
CA VAL A 20 -11.49 1.12 -0.61
C VAL A 20 -12.31 1.69 -1.77
N ALA A 21 -13.33 2.48 -1.44
CA ALA A 21 -14.20 3.08 -2.45
C ALA A 21 -13.41 4.00 -3.39
N ALA A 22 -12.55 4.85 -2.82
CA ALA A 22 -11.77 5.79 -3.63
C ALA A 22 -10.80 5.06 -4.57
N LEU A 23 -10.10 4.05 -4.06
CA LEU A 23 -9.15 3.30 -4.87
C LEU A 23 -9.84 2.53 -5.99
N GLU A 24 -10.97 1.89 -5.68
CA GLU A 24 -11.68 1.11 -6.70
C GLU A 24 -12.35 2.00 -7.74
N GLU A 25 -12.75 3.20 -7.35
CA GLU A 25 -13.41 4.11 -8.27
C GLU A 25 -12.41 4.87 -9.15
N MET A 26 -11.28 5.29 -8.58
CA MET A 26 -10.36 6.21 -9.24
C MET A 26 -9.08 5.58 -9.79
N ALA A 27 -8.86 4.30 -9.53
CA ALA A 27 -7.69 3.57 -10.01
C ALA A 27 -8.11 2.16 -10.41
N PRO A 28 -7.35 1.49 -11.29
CA PRO A 28 -7.65 0.10 -11.67
C PRO A 28 -7.19 -0.86 -10.57
N ILE A 29 -7.86 -0.78 -9.43
CA ILE A 29 -7.56 -1.57 -8.23
C ILE A 29 -8.79 -2.41 -7.87
N GLU A 30 -8.55 -3.65 -7.52
CA GLU A 30 -9.56 -4.52 -6.91
C GLU A 30 -9.09 -4.85 -5.50
N VAL A 31 -9.83 -4.41 -4.48
CA VAL A 31 -9.49 -4.72 -3.10
C VAL A 31 -9.94 -6.13 -2.79
N VAL A 32 -8.98 -7.03 -2.60
CA VAL A 32 -9.25 -8.46 -2.39
C VAL A 32 -9.19 -8.86 -0.92
N GLY A 33 -8.75 -7.96 -0.06
CA GLY A 33 -8.72 -8.21 1.37
C GLY A 33 -8.57 -6.94 2.18
N THR A 34 -9.00 -7.00 3.43
CA THR A 34 -8.78 -5.90 4.38
C THR A 34 -8.34 -6.51 5.71
N ALA A 35 -7.58 -5.73 6.48
CA ALA A 35 -7.14 -6.13 7.81
C ALA A 35 -7.17 -4.92 8.71
N GLU A 36 -7.44 -5.13 9.99
CA GLU A 36 -7.53 -4.02 10.95
C GLU A 36 -6.40 -3.99 11.96
N ASP A 37 -5.56 -5.01 11.97
CA ASP A 37 -4.42 -5.06 12.89
C ASP A 37 -3.25 -5.81 12.25
N GLU A 38 -2.11 -5.81 12.96
CA GLU A 38 -0.90 -6.45 12.46
C GLU A 38 -1.09 -7.94 12.25
N ALA A 39 -1.66 -8.63 13.24
CA ALA A 39 -1.78 -10.09 13.20
C ALA A 39 -2.64 -10.55 12.02
N SER A 40 -3.80 -9.91 11.82
CA SER A 40 -4.67 -10.30 10.72
C SER A 40 -4.07 -9.97 9.36
N ALA A 41 -3.32 -8.86 9.27
CA ALA A 41 -2.64 -8.49 8.03
C ALA A 41 -1.57 -9.50 7.67
N VAL A 42 -0.73 -9.88 8.64
CA VAL A 42 0.34 -10.85 8.41
C VAL A 42 -0.25 -12.20 8.01
N ARG A 43 -1.29 -12.63 8.70
CA ARG A 43 -1.97 -13.90 8.38
C ARG A 43 -2.54 -13.88 6.97
N TRP A 44 -3.17 -12.76 6.60
CA TRP A 44 -3.72 -12.63 5.25
C TRP A 44 -2.62 -12.73 4.19
N LEU A 45 -1.50 -12.05 4.42
CA LEU A 45 -0.37 -12.08 3.48
C LEU A 45 0.27 -13.46 3.38
N ASP A 46 0.26 -14.23 4.47
CA ASP A 46 0.77 -15.60 4.45
C ASP A 46 -0.12 -16.53 3.61
N ASP A 47 -1.42 -16.30 3.65
CA ASP A 47 -2.40 -17.18 3.02
C ASP A 47 -2.80 -16.76 1.61
N ASN A 48 -2.50 -15.54 1.21
CA ASN A 48 -2.98 -14.98 -0.05
C ASN A 48 -1.88 -14.21 -0.76
N GLU A 49 -2.12 -13.93 -2.05
CA GLU A 49 -1.22 -13.09 -2.83
C GLU A 49 -1.94 -11.84 -3.27
N CYS A 50 -1.21 -10.74 -3.35
CA CYS A 50 -1.74 -9.50 -3.90
C CYS A 50 -0.60 -8.71 -4.55
N ASP A 51 -0.97 -7.76 -5.41
CA ASP A 51 0.01 -6.93 -6.11
C ASP A 51 0.46 -5.75 -5.27
N LEU A 52 -0.39 -5.31 -4.36
CA LEU A 52 -0.19 -4.08 -3.60
C LEU A 52 -0.78 -4.22 -2.21
N ALA A 53 -0.05 -3.76 -1.19
CA ALA A 53 -0.61 -3.63 0.15
C ALA A 53 -0.49 -2.17 0.58
N VAL A 54 -1.61 -1.56 0.98
CA VAL A 54 -1.65 -0.21 1.52
C VAL A 54 -1.79 -0.34 3.02
N VAL A 55 -0.81 0.16 3.76
CA VAL A 55 -0.66 -0.13 5.19
C VAL A 55 -0.61 1.14 6.01
N ASP A 56 -1.51 1.27 6.98
CA ASP A 56 -1.42 2.31 8.00
C ASP A 56 -0.43 1.85 9.06
N ILE A 57 0.43 2.77 9.52
CA ILE A 57 1.44 2.45 10.52
C ILE A 57 0.82 2.34 11.93
N PHE A 58 -0.13 3.21 12.24
CA PHE A 58 -0.72 3.25 13.58
C PHE A 58 -2.02 2.45 13.63
N LEU A 59 -1.88 1.20 14.03
CA LEU A 59 -3.00 0.27 14.12
C LEU A 59 -3.43 0.12 15.59
N LYS A 60 -4.70 -0.25 15.79
CA LYS A 60 -5.26 -0.46 17.11
C LYS A 60 -4.48 -1.52 17.89
N SER A 61 -4.02 -2.56 17.20
CA SER A 61 -3.26 -3.64 17.80
C SER A 61 -2.09 -3.94 16.89
N GLY A 62 -0.87 -3.88 17.44
CA GLY A 62 0.33 -4.05 16.65
C GLY A 62 0.69 -2.80 15.89
N SER A 63 1.44 -2.95 14.81
CA SER A 63 1.95 -1.83 14.04
C SER A 63 2.06 -2.19 12.57
N GLY A 64 1.84 -1.19 11.71
CA GLY A 64 2.10 -1.34 10.28
C GLY A 64 3.56 -1.63 9.98
N LEU A 65 4.48 -1.19 10.87
CA LEU A 65 5.89 -1.53 10.71
C LEU A 65 6.12 -3.04 10.78
N GLY A 66 5.38 -3.73 11.66
CA GLY A 66 5.45 -5.17 11.74
C GLY A 66 4.92 -5.85 10.48
N VAL A 67 3.88 -5.27 9.88
CA VAL A 67 3.35 -5.77 8.60
C VAL A 67 4.42 -5.64 7.51
N LEU A 68 5.12 -4.50 7.45
CA LEU A 68 6.19 -4.31 6.46
C LEU A 68 7.30 -5.34 6.66
N LYS A 69 7.72 -5.58 7.90
CA LYS A 69 8.76 -6.56 8.18
C LYS A 69 8.36 -7.96 7.73
N ALA A 70 7.12 -8.35 8.02
CA ALA A 70 6.63 -9.66 7.63
C ALA A 70 6.59 -9.81 6.11
N ALA A 71 6.12 -8.78 5.43
CA ALA A 71 6.04 -8.78 3.97
C ALA A 71 7.42 -8.84 3.33
N MET A 72 8.40 -8.14 3.91
CA MET A 72 9.77 -8.16 3.42
C MET A 72 10.43 -9.54 3.57
N SER A 73 10.03 -10.27 4.59
CA SER A 73 10.56 -11.62 4.82
C SER A 73 9.99 -12.64 3.84
N SER A 74 8.95 -12.26 3.13
CA SER A 74 8.29 -13.11 2.15
C SER A 74 8.98 -12.96 0.80
N ASP A 75 8.96 -14.01 -0.02
CA ASP A 75 9.52 -13.98 -1.36
C ASP A 75 8.55 -13.38 -2.38
N ARG A 76 7.41 -12.90 -1.95
CA ARG A 76 6.35 -12.43 -2.84
C ARG A 76 6.62 -10.99 -3.31
N PRO A 77 6.38 -10.69 -4.59
CA PRO A 77 6.67 -9.36 -5.13
C PRO A 77 5.53 -8.36 -4.90
N THR A 78 5.03 -8.29 -3.68
CA THR A 78 3.97 -7.35 -3.32
C THR A 78 4.57 -5.95 -3.13
N LYS A 79 4.00 -4.95 -3.79
CA LYS A 79 4.39 -3.56 -3.56
C LYS A 79 3.81 -3.09 -2.23
N LEU A 80 4.65 -2.45 -1.43
CA LEU A 80 4.27 -2.01 -0.09
C LEU A 80 4.18 -0.50 -0.05
N VAL A 81 2.99 0.00 0.24
CA VAL A 81 2.72 1.44 0.30
C VAL A 81 2.22 1.79 1.70
N VAL A 82 2.83 2.78 2.30
CA VAL A 82 2.42 3.25 3.63
C VAL A 82 1.54 4.49 3.47
N LEU A 83 0.47 4.55 4.24
CA LEU A 83 -0.42 5.70 4.29
C LEU A 83 -0.58 6.06 5.76
N SER A 84 -0.10 7.24 6.16
CA SER A 84 -0.03 7.60 7.57
C SER A 84 -0.33 9.07 7.79
N ASN A 85 -0.97 9.40 8.93
CA ASN A 85 -1.16 10.78 9.35
C ASN A 85 0.13 11.41 9.88
N TYR A 86 1.15 10.61 10.13
CA TYR A 86 2.40 11.06 10.73
C TYR A 86 3.58 10.75 9.82
N ALA A 87 3.49 11.19 8.56
CA ALA A 87 4.53 10.94 7.56
C ALA A 87 5.68 11.94 7.69
N THR A 88 6.30 11.97 8.87
CA THR A 88 7.49 12.81 9.11
C THR A 88 8.69 12.26 8.32
N PRO A 89 9.74 13.08 8.11
CA PRO A 89 10.92 12.57 7.42
C PRO A 89 11.51 11.32 8.08
N ASP A 90 11.54 11.27 9.41
CA ASP A 90 12.05 10.09 10.12
C ASP A 90 11.18 8.87 9.90
N MET A 91 9.86 9.05 9.94
CA MET A 91 8.94 7.94 9.71
C MET A 91 9.03 7.44 8.28
N ARG A 92 9.14 8.36 7.31
CA ARG A 92 9.28 7.98 5.90
C ARG A 92 10.55 7.16 5.69
N ARG A 93 11.67 7.61 6.29
CA ARG A 93 12.94 6.89 6.18
C ARG A 93 12.82 5.50 6.79
N LYS A 94 12.22 5.39 7.97
CA LYS A 94 12.03 4.12 8.65
C LYS A 94 11.23 3.14 7.79
N CYS A 95 10.13 3.60 7.22
CA CYS A 95 9.29 2.76 6.38
C CYS A 95 10.03 2.28 5.14
N LEU A 96 10.78 3.17 4.50
CA LEU A 96 11.55 2.80 3.31
C LEU A 96 12.64 1.79 3.65
N GLU A 97 13.29 1.94 4.81
CA GLU A 97 14.28 0.98 5.29
C GLU A 97 13.67 -0.40 5.54
N LEU A 98 12.39 -0.44 5.94
CA LEU A 98 11.69 -1.69 6.18
C LEU A 98 11.06 -2.26 4.92
N GLY A 99 11.31 -1.65 3.76
CA GLY A 99 10.90 -2.22 2.50
C GLY A 99 9.70 -1.58 1.84
N ALA A 100 9.17 -0.49 2.39
CA ALA A 100 8.08 0.22 1.74
C ALA A 100 8.57 0.82 0.43
N ASP A 101 7.77 0.70 -0.60
CA ASP A 101 8.09 1.30 -1.91
C ASP A 101 7.78 2.79 -1.91
N ARG A 102 6.72 3.18 -1.21
CA ARG A 102 6.30 4.59 -1.12
C ARG A 102 5.63 4.85 0.22
N VAL A 103 5.70 6.09 0.65
CA VAL A 103 5.01 6.57 1.87
C VAL A 103 4.22 7.82 1.50
N PHE A 104 2.93 7.81 1.84
CA PHE A 104 2.04 8.95 1.56
C PHE A 104 1.42 9.47 2.85
N ASP A 105 1.20 10.78 2.91
CA ASP A 105 0.52 11.43 4.02
C ASP A 105 -1.00 11.29 3.83
N LYS A 106 -1.67 10.75 4.83
CA LYS A 106 -3.10 10.46 4.77
C LYS A 106 -3.95 11.73 4.65
N SER A 107 -3.46 12.85 5.18
CA SER A 107 -4.23 14.08 5.20
C SER A 107 -4.13 14.91 3.91
N ASN A 108 -3.07 14.74 3.12
CA ASN A 108 -2.90 15.58 1.93
C ASN A 108 -2.25 14.92 0.72
N GLU A 109 -2.03 13.60 0.76
CA GLU A 109 -1.39 12.90 -0.36
C GLU A 109 -2.21 11.73 -0.92
N ILE A 110 -3.51 11.70 -0.64
CA ILE A 110 -4.38 10.64 -1.18
C ILE A 110 -4.39 10.67 -2.71
N ASP A 111 -4.41 11.86 -3.30
CA ASP A 111 -4.37 11.99 -4.77
C ASP A 111 -3.08 11.41 -5.34
N ALA A 112 -1.96 11.62 -4.63
CA ALA A 112 -0.69 11.08 -5.07
C ALA A 112 -0.69 9.54 -4.98
N LEU A 113 -1.33 8.98 -3.96
CA LEU A 113 -1.48 7.53 -3.84
C LEU A 113 -2.28 6.98 -5.02
N ILE A 114 -3.40 7.61 -5.35
CA ILE A 114 -4.24 7.18 -6.46
C ILE A 114 -3.46 7.22 -7.77
N LEU A 115 -2.71 8.29 -8.01
CA LEU A 115 -1.90 8.43 -9.20
C LEU A 115 -0.82 7.33 -9.27
N TYR A 116 -0.19 7.05 -8.13
CA TYR A 116 0.80 5.98 -8.05
C TYR A 116 0.17 4.64 -8.44
N CYS A 117 -1.02 4.36 -7.93
CA CYS A 117 -1.72 3.11 -8.25
C CYS A 117 -2.05 3.01 -9.74
N CYS A 118 -2.48 4.11 -10.36
CA CYS A 118 -2.76 4.13 -11.79
C CYS A 118 -1.50 3.83 -12.61
N ARG A 119 -0.37 4.41 -12.22
CA ARG A 119 0.89 4.18 -12.92
C ARG A 119 1.37 2.76 -12.73
N LEU A 120 1.20 2.23 -11.53
CA LEU A 120 1.60 0.85 -11.24
C LEU A 120 0.78 -0.13 -12.09
N ALA A 121 -0.51 0.12 -12.21
CA ALA A 121 -1.40 -0.72 -13.02
C ALA A 121 -1.04 -0.67 -14.51
N ASP A 122 -0.57 0.48 -14.98
CA ASP A 122 -0.15 0.63 -16.37
C ASP A 122 1.22 -0.01 -16.64
N GLY A 123 1.94 -0.44 -15.60
CA GLY A 123 3.27 -0.97 -15.75
C GLY A 123 4.31 0.10 -16.05
N SER A 124 3.98 1.37 -15.87
CA SER A 124 4.88 2.48 -16.20
C SER A 124 5.84 2.86 -15.07
N THR A 125 5.64 2.34 -13.89
CA THR A 125 6.44 2.72 -12.73
C THR A 125 7.85 2.17 -12.72
N GLY A 126 8.16 1.24 -13.52
CA GLY A 126 9.48 0.65 -13.55
C GLY A 126 10.27 0.94 -14.81
N GLN A 127 9.75 1.75 -15.67
CA GLN A 127 10.32 1.90 -17.01
C GLN A 127 10.94 3.25 -17.16
N SER A 128 10.63 3.18 -17.48
CA SER A 128 10.75 4.13 -17.94
C SER A 128 11.09 4.65 -18.38
N ALA A 129 10.82 4.50 -18.42
CA ALA A 129 10.97 4.89 -18.97
C ALA A 129 11.19 5.23 -19.35
N PHE A 130 11.26 5.24 -19.32
CA PHE A 130 11.35 5.38 -19.93
C PHE A 130 11.54 5.51 -20.30
N GLY A 131 11.64 5.46 -20.35
CA GLY A 131 11.85 5.64 -21.05
C GLY A 131 11.56 5.82 -21.38
N GLN A 132 11.56 5.96 -21.35
CA GLN A 132 11.30 6.19 -21.86
C GLN A 132 11.01 6.60 -22.08
N LEU A 133 11.14 6.82 -22.19
CA LEU A 133 10.87 7.18 -22.62
C LEU A 133 10.61 7.48 -22.69
N SER A 134 10.62 7.50 -22.56
CA SER A 134 10.36 7.68 -22.81
C SER A 134 10.08 7.85 -22.77
N SER A 135 10.08 7.90 -22.72
CA SER A 135 9.93 8.05 -22.90
C SER A 135 9.85 8.22 -22.95
#